data_c9294a37e550809f46ed5aace930204c
#
_entry.id   c9294a37e550809f46ed5aace930204c
#
_cell.length_a   1.000
_cell.length_b   1.000
_cell.length_c   1.000
_cell.angle_alpha   90.00
_cell.angle_beta   90.00
_cell.angle_gamma   90.00
#
_symmetry.space_group_name_H-M   'P 1'
#
loop_
_entity.id
_entity.type
_entity.pdbx_description
1 polymer ?
#
loop_
_entity_poly.entity_id
_entity_poly.type
_entity_poly.pdbx_seq_one_letter_code
_entity_poly.pdbx_strand_id
1 'polypeptide(L)'
;MDTELFYINQQSISLSLMISDNLRKQNFFNGTRGLTCLLKNLNYIAEYVFSNEDYNELSEEMQLILPALLEAQNNQDYILQADILEGDLVPLLQKIQIKFQESDVLRIPDFEDINIGVLKEYMPEFFEKFSEACKHYDKNDTRQFEIRMAINGQPTLMVKMPEIFFYMHSSVNPAREAQLLVDSLKKSHRYVAFGLGLGYQVCELLNRYPEADVVVYENSCQILQYAFEYTDWTSYIRDGRLKIVYDSDIKRLVGKFGDECRRDDCELLMHYPTIRAIDDGQVRQLLEDFFVTTSSMREQSGQLDSNFKIISEHNLPECGALKKLFEGRNVVIVGAGPSADDAFDYFKRYRNKLMIFATGHIVRSLIKGGIIPDVIILTDPQPHMYKQIEGLDLGSVPLILLSTGSASILKNYNGPIYVAYQNGYEPAEKMAKSLGATLFETGGSVTTTALDIAIRFGAGKVIFAGIDLAYTGENSHAQGEGRKIESTDGLRKVKSCKGGIVYTSKNLDIYRKWIERRISNEQDLVVYNTGAGADIKGTVWRSWDDIVQMQ
;
A
#
# COMPACT_ATOMS: atom_id res chain seq x y z
N MET A 1 -22.47 9.94 33.25
CA MET A 1 -21.87 11.29 33.34
C MET A 1 -20.36 11.23 33.09
N ASP A 2 -19.64 10.36 33.73
CA ASP A 2 -18.17 10.33 33.66
C ASP A 2 -17.60 9.78 32.33
N THR A 3 -18.28 8.83 31.70
CA THR A 3 -17.87 8.32 30.37
C THR A 3 -18.02 9.40 29.28
N GLU A 4 -19.03 10.25 29.37
CA GLU A 4 -19.25 11.36 28.43
C GLU A 4 -18.14 12.42 28.56
N LEU A 5 -17.74 12.76 29.79
CA LEU A 5 -16.63 13.69 30.06
C LEU A 5 -15.31 13.20 29.54
N PHE A 6 -15.03 11.89 29.65
CA PHE A 6 -13.85 11.29 29.07
C PHE A 6 -13.78 11.52 27.55
N TYR A 7 -14.87 11.27 26.82
CA TYR A 7 -14.92 11.50 25.37
C TYR A 7 -14.83 12.97 25.00
N ILE A 8 -15.51 13.86 25.77
CA ILE A 8 -15.44 15.29 25.55
C ILE A 8 -14.01 15.80 25.76
N ASN A 9 -13.29 15.29 26.76
CA ASN A 9 -11.89 15.67 27.00
C ASN A 9 -10.98 15.20 25.86
N GLN A 10 -11.14 13.98 25.38
CA GLN A 10 -10.39 13.47 24.24
C GLN A 10 -10.67 14.25 22.93
N GLN A 11 -11.93 14.57 22.70
CA GLN A 11 -12.30 15.43 21.58
C GLN A 11 -11.65 16.81 21.68
N SER A 12 -11.54 17.35 22.91
CA SER A 12 -10.92 18.65 23.18
C SER A 12 -9.42 18.65 22.90
N ILE A 13 -8.71 17.58 23.23
CA ILE A 13 -7.30 17.38 22.87
C ILE A 13 -7.13 17.44 21.34
N SER A 14 -7.96 16.71 20.62
CA SER A 14 -7.88 16.66 19.15
C SER A 14 -8.23 18.00 18.49
N LEU A 15 -9.28 18.67 19.00
CA LEU A 15 -9.66 19.99 18.52
C LEU A 15 -8.55 21.00 18.78
N SER A 16 -7.92 20.98 19.95
CA SER A 16 -6.81 21.89 20.28
C SER A 16 -5.66 21.74 19.29
N LEU A 17 -5.23 20.51 19.00
CA LEU A 17 -4.17 20.24 18.04
C LEU A 17 -4.55 20.65 16.62
N MET A 18 -5.79 20.36 16.18
CA MET A 18 -6.28 20.75 14.86
C MET A 18 -6.38 22.28 14.70
N ILE A 19 -6.86 22.97 15.73
CA ILE A 19 -6.96 24.45 15.74
C ILE A 19 -5.57 25.05 15.65
N SER A 20 -4.64 24.62 16.50
CA SER A 20 -3.26 25.09 16.50
C SER A 20 -2.58 24.90 15.14
N ASP A 21 -2.68 23.72 14.53
CA ASP A 21 -2.14 23.46 13.19
C ASP A 21 -2.71 24.41 12.14
N ASN A 22 -4.04 24.68 12.16
CA ASN A 22 -4.65 25.64 11.26
C ASN A 22 -4.16 27.08 11.51
N LEU A 23 -4.02 27.51 12.76
CA LEU A 23 -3.54 28.84 13.09
C LEU A 23 -2.09 29.03 12.63
N ARG A 24 -1.22 28.05 12.86
CA ARG A 24 0.18 28.07 12.39
C ARG A 24 0.31 28.09 10.87
N LYS A 25 -0.60 27.43 10.15
CA LYS A 25 -0.71 27.47 8.68
C LYS A 25 -1.41 28.74 8.17
N GLN A 26 -1.74 29.68 9.04
CA GLN A 26 -2.45 30.93 8.75
C GLN A 26 -3.85 30.71 8.16
N ASN A 27 -4.43 29.54 8.38
CA ASN A 27 -5.82 29.22 8.03
C ASN A 27 -6.77 29.65 9.16
N PHE A 28 -6.84 30.95 9.41
CA PHE A 28 -7.53 31.53 10.56
C PHE A 28 -9.03 31.25 10.56
N PHE A 29 -9.66 31.15 9.40
CA PHE A 29 -11.09 30.85 9.28
C PHE A 29 -11.43 29.47 9.88
N ASN A 30 -10.66 28.44 9.53
CA ASN A 30 -10.88 27.09 10.07
C ASN A 30 -10.42 26.96 11.52
N GLY A 31 -9.33 27.63 11.90
CA GLY A 31 -8.86 27.69 13.28
C GLY A 31 -9.91 28.29 14.21
N THR A 32 -10.43 29.49 13.93
CA THR A 32 -11.43 30.16 14.77
C THR A 32 -12.77 29.44 14.83
N ARG A 33 -13.19 28.77 13.74
CA ARG A 33 -14.43 27.98 13.74
C ARG A 33 -14.36 26.79 14.70
N GLY A 34 -13.21 26.12 14.79
CA GLY A 34 -12.98 25.01 15.72
C GLY A 34 -13.00 25.47 17.18
N LEU A 35 -12.52 26.68 17.45
CA LEU A 35 -12.40 27.21 18.81
C LEU A 35 -13.75 27.33 19.53
N THR A 36 -14.82 27.67 18.83
CA THR A 36 -16.17 27.73 19.43
C THR A 36 -16.62 26.37 19.99
N CYS A 37 -16.34 25.28 19.26
CA CYS A 37 -16.63 23.94 19.73
C CYS A 37 -15.75 23.54 20.90
N LEU A 38 -14.46 23.86 20.82
CA LEU A 38 -13.50 23.62 21.90
C LEU A 38 -13.91 24.33 23.21
N LEU A 39 -14.23 25.62 23.16
CA LEU A 39 -14.64 26.40 24.35
C LEU A 39 -15.90 25.82 24.99
N LYS A 40 -16.86 25.32 24.20
CA LYS A 40 -18.05 24.63 24.74
C LYS A 40 -17.67 23.37 25.50
N ASN A 41 -16.78 22.57 24.94
CA ASN A 41 -16.29 21.35 25.57
C ASN A 41 -15.50 21.66 26.85
N LEU A 42 -14.61 22.67 26.79
CA LEU A 42 -13.81 23.11 27.95
C LEU A 42 -14.68 23.59 29.11
N ASN A 43 -15.79 24.28 28.83
CA ASN A 43 -16.73 24.69 29.88
C ASN A 43 -17.31 23.47 30.61
N TYR A 44 -17.66 22.42 29.88
CA TYR A 44 -18.20 21.19 30.43
C TYR A 44 -17.17 20.44 31.30
N ILE A 45 -15.91 20.40 30.83
CA ILE A 45 -14.78 19.80 31.58
C ILE A 45 -14.49 20.64 32.83
N ALA A 46 -14.47 21.97 32.72
CA ALA A 46 -14.20 22.89 33.81
C ALA A 46 -15.22 22.77 34.95
N GLU A 47 -16.52 22.69 34.63
CA GLU A 47 -17.59 22.47 35.64
C GLU A 47 -17.30 21.23 36.49
N TYR A 48 -16.87 20.13 35.87
CA TYR A 48 -16.52 18.89 36.56
C TYR A 48 -15.24 19.02 37.40
N VAL A 49 -14.17 19.53 36.76
CA VAL A 49 -12.84 19.68 37.39
C VAL A 49 -12.90 20.62 38.59
N PHE A 50 -13.66 21.74 38.49
CA PHE A 50 -13.80 22.71 39.59
C PHE A 50 -14.70 22.24 40.71
N SER A 51 -15.61 21.30 40.47
CA SER A 51 -16.52 20.76 41.47
C SER A 51 -15.97 19.53 42.21
N ASN A 52 -14.81 19.00 41.82
CA ASN A 52 -14.28 17.74 42.34
C ASN A 52 -12.90 17.96 43.01
N GLU A 53 -12.85 17.71 44.32
CA GLU A 53 -11.65 17.93 45.16
C GLU A 53 -10.44 17.10 44.70
N ASP A 54 -10.66 15.95 44.07
CA ASP A 54 -9.59 15.12 43.51
C ASP A 54 -8.83 15.78 42.38
N TYR A 55 -9.36 16.84 41.79
CA TYR A 55 -8.79 17.58 40.65
C TYR A 55 -8.22 18.96 41.01
N ASN A 56 -8.02 19.26 42.31
CA ASN A 56 -7.62 20.58 42.76
C ASN A 56 -6.38 21.17 42.04
N GLU A 57 -5.30 20.41 41.88
CA GLU A 57 -4.10 20.85 41.15
C GLU A 57 -4.39 21.17 39.67
N LEU A 58 -5.19 20.33 39.00
CA LEU A 58 -5.57 20.53 37.60
C LEU A 58 -6.56 21.70 37.44
N SER A 59 -7.38 21.93 38.46
CA SER A 59 -8.27 23.09 38.58
C SER A 59 -7.50 24.39 38.62
N GLU A 60 -6.44 24.46 39.41
CA GLU A 60 -5.56 25.64 39.48
C GLU A 60 -4.86 25.92 38.15
N GLU A 61 -4.31 24.88 37.49
CA GLU A 61 -3.72 25.02 36.16
C GLU A 61 -4.76 25.52 35.14
N MET A 62 -5.98 24.97 35.18
CA MET A 62 -7.05 25.33 34.25
C MET A 62 -7.52 26.77 34.41
N GLN A 63 -7.57 27.27 35.67
CA GLN A 63 -7.91 28.66 35.98
C GLN A 63 -6.89 29.69 35.44
N LEU A 64 -5.66 29.27 35.19
CA LEU A 64 -4.63 30.11 34.55
C LEU A 64 -4.72 30.08 33.02
N ILE A 65 -4.94 28.89 32.44
CA ILE A 65 -4.87 28.67 31.00
C ILE A 65 -6.10 29.23 30.28
N LEU A 66 -7.32 29.01 30.81
CA LEU A 66 -8.54 29.43 30.12
C LEU A 66 -8.67 30.93 29.93
N PRO A 67 -8.38 31.79 30.93
CA PRO A 67 -8.39 33.23 30.73
C PRO A 67 -7.34 33.70 29.72
N ALA A 68 -6.11 33.12 29.75
CA ALA A 68 -5.06 33.44 28.80
C ALA A 68 -5.46 33.11 27.34
N LEU A 69 -6.12 31.97 27.12
CA LEU A 69 -6.65 31.58 25.82
C LEU A 69 -7.73 32.56 25.33
N LEU A 70 -8.66 32.96 26.21
CA LEU A 70 -9.71 33.93 25.89
C LEU A 70 -9.13 35.33 25.61
N GLU A 71 -8.11 35.77 26.34
CA GLU A 71 -7.42 37.04 26.09
C GLU A 71 -6.70 37.03 24.73
N ALA A 72 -5.96 35.97 24.41
CA ALA A 72 -5.36 35.79 23.10
C ALA A 72 -6.40 35.79 21.96
N GLN A 73 -7.58 35.17 22.19
CA GLN A 73 -8.70 35.21 21.24
C GLN A 73 -9.25 36.65 21.05
N ASN A 74 -9.47 37.38 22.12
CA ASN A 74 -9.98 38.74 22.06
C ASN A 74 -9.01 39.68 21.34
N ASN A 75 -7.72 39.48 21.53
CA ASN A 75 -6.66 40.23 20.88
C ASN A 75 -6.37 39.78 19.44
N GLN A 76 -7.02 38.71 18.98
CA GLN A 76 -6.75 38.03 17.67
C GLN A 76 -5.27 37.64 17.51
N ASP A 77 -4.59 37.36 18.63
CA ASP A 77 -3.23 36.85 18.63
C ASP A 77 -3.24 35.35 18.35
N TYR A 78 -3.31 35.00 17.06
CA TYR A 78 -3.41 33.62 16.61
C TYR A 78 -2.15 32.79 16.89
N ILE A 79 -1.00 33.42 16.99
CA ILE A 79 0.24 32.72 17.33
C ILE A 79 0.25 32.37 18.82
N LEU A 80 -0.08 33.32 19.70
CA LEU A 80 -0.20 33.05 21.12
C LEU A 80 -1.31 32.01 21.41
N GLN A 81 -2.42 32.05 20.67
CA GLN A 81 -3.44 31.03 20.78
C GLN A 81 -2.89 29.63 20.46
N ALA A 82 -2.13 29.48 19.38
CA ALA A 82 -1.52 28.22 19.01
C ALA A 82 -0.53 27.74 20.09
N ASP A 83 0.27 28.64 20.64
CA ASP A 83 1.24 28.34 21.71
C ASP A 83 0.54 27.86 22.99
N ILE A 84 -0.52 28.55 23.43
CA ILE A 84 -1.32 28.12 24.59
C ILE A 84 -2.01 26.79 24.36
N LEU A 85 -2.58 26.57 23.18
CA LEU A 85 -3.27 25.32 22.85
C LEU A 85 -2.30 24.13 22.90
N GLU A 86 -1.13 24.25 22.29
CA GLU A 86 -0.14 23.16 22.23
C GLU A 86 0.67 23.01 23.51
N GLY A 87 1.16 24.14 24.06
CA GLY A 87 2.11 24.15 25.17
C GLY A 87 1.48 23.98 26.54
N ASP A 88 0.26 24.47 26.73
CA ASP A 88 -0.39 24.53 28.03
C ASP A 88 -1.67 23.69 28.09
N LEU A 89 -2.62 23.92 27.18
CA LEU A 89 -3.94 23.30 27.25
C LEU A 89 -3.90 21.80 26.94
N VAL A 90 -3.22 21.38 25.88
CA VAL A 90 -3.13 19.95 25.53
C VAL A 90 -2.46 19.15 26.64
N PRO A 91 -1.32 19.55 27.25
CA PRO A 91 -0.73 18.86 28.39
C PRO A 91 -1.67 18.77 29.59
N LEU A 92 -2.41 19.85 29.90
CA LEU A 92 -3.41 19.84 30.96
C LEU A 92 -4.53 18.82 30.70
N LEU A 93 -5.12 18.85 29.49
CA LEU A 93 -6.18 17.90 29.12
C LEU A 93 -5.68 16.45 29.11
N GLN A 94 -4.41 16.21 28.78
CA GLN A 94 -3.80 14.88 28.89
C GLN A 94 -3.65 14.42 30.34
N LYS A 95 -3.27 15.30 31.27
CA LYS A 95 -3.25 14.97 32.70
C LYS A 95 -4.66 14.65 33.22
N ILE A 96 -5.66 15.43 32.84
CA ILE A 96 -7.08 15.17 33.15
C ILE A 96 -7.51 13.80 32.59
N GLN A 97 -7.08 13.49 31.35
CA GLN A 97 -7.38 12.22 30.69
C GLN A 97 -6.83 11.01 31.46
N ILE A 98 -5.57 11.10 31.93
CA ILE A 98 -4.93 10.05 32.74
C ILE A 98 -5.74 9.83 34.02
N LYS A 99 -6.16 10.90 34.66
CA LYS A 99 -6.91 10.83 35.90
C LYS A 99 -8.32 10.24 35.70
N PHE A 100 -8.97 10.51 34.57
CA PHE A 100 -10.19 9.82 34.16
C PHE A 100 -9.97 8.33 33.91
N GLN A 101 -8.79 7.92 33.43
CA GLN A 101 -8.45 6.51 33.21
C GLN A 101 -8.14 5.75 34.51
N GLU A 102 -7.60 6.43 35.51
CA GLU A 102 -7.30 5.85 36.82
C GLU A 102 -8.56 5.70 37.72
N SER A 103 -9.62 6.45 37.43
CA SER A 103 -10.89 6.28 38.11
C SER A 103 -11.65 5.07 37.55
N ASP A 104 -12.28 4.25 38.42
CA ASP A 104 -13.11 3.08 38.08
C ASP A 104 -14.26 3.35 37.06
N VAL A 105 -14.29 4.52 36.47
CA VAL A 105 -15.32 5.08 35.60
C VAL A 105 -15.28 4.50 34.20
N LEU A 106 -14.09 4.13 33.71
CA LEU A 106 -13.94 3.44 32.44
C LEU A 106 -13.72 1.95 32.70
N ARG A 107 -14.80 1.22 32.89
CA ARG A 107 -14.77 -0.21 32.66
C ARG A 107 -14.60 -0.43 31.16
N ILE A 108 -13.36 -0.61 30.73
CA ILE A 108 -13.08 -1.20 29.43
C ILE A 108 -13.74 -2.57 29.46
N PRO A 109 -14.66 -2.89 28.54
CA PRO A 109 -15.32 -4.19 28.55
C PRO A 109 -14.25 -5.28 28.45
N ASP A 110 -14.30 -6.26 29.35
CA ASP A 110 -13.48 -7.46 29.31
C ASP A 110 -14.35 -8.62 28.84
N PHE A 111 -14.07 -9.11 27.64
CA PHE A 111 -14.79 -10.21 27.02
C PHE A 111 -14.01 -11.54 27.09
N GLU A 112 -12.87 -11.59 27.79
CA GLU A 112 -11.97 -12.75 27.77
C GLU A 112 -12.70 -14.05 28.17
N ASP A 113 -13.36 -14.06 29.32
CA ASP A 113 -14.02 -15.26 29.84
C ASP A 113 -15.13 -15.79 28.93
N ILE A 114 -15.96 -14.91 28.38
CA ILE A 114 -17.06 -15.32 27.50
C ILE A 114 -16.54 -15.80 26.15
N ASN A 115 -15.52 -15.16 25.58
CA ASN A 115 -14.88 -15.59 24.36
C ASN A 115 -14.18 -16.95 24.53
N ILE A 116 -13.44 -17.13 25.63
CA ILE A 116 -12.79 -18.42 25.97
C ILE A 116 -13.82 -19.54 26.11
N GLY A 117 -14.97 -19.26 26.72
CA GLY A 117 -16.06 -20.23 26.83
C GLY A 117 -16.55 -20.70 25.46
N VAL A 118 -16.81 -19.78 24.55
CA VAL A 118 -17.30 -20.08 23.19
C VAL A 118 -16.22 -20.74 22.33
N LEU A 119 -14.95 -20.32 22.46
CA LEU A 119 -13.84 -20.96 21.75
C LEU A 119 -13.68 -22.43 22.14
N LYS A 120 -13.79 -22.76 23.42
CA LYS A 120 -13.74 -24.17 23.90
C LYS A 120 -14.85 -25.02 23.31
N GLU A 121 -16.04 -24.47 23.18
CA GLU A 121 -17.22 -25.19 22.71
C GLU A 121 -17.26 -25.35 21.19
N TYR A 122 -16.98 -24.27 20.44
CA TYR A 122 -17.19 -24.24 19.00
C TYR A 122 -15.92 -24.34 18.16
N MET A 123 -14.72 -24.06 18.76
CA MET A 123 -13.41 -24.12 18.08
C MET A 123 -12.36 -24.84 18.93
N PRO A 124 -12.59 -26.08 19.40
CA PRO A 124 -11.71 -26.76 20.37
C PRO A 124 -10.27 -26.94 19.89
N GLU A 125 -10.07 -27.32 18.64
CA GLU A 125 -8.71 -27.47 18.07
C GLU A 125 -7.92 -26.17 18.01
N PHE A 126 -8.57 -25.06 17.70
CA PHE A 126 -7.97 -23.74 17.75
C PHE A 126 -7.65 -23.38 19.20
N PHE A 127 -8.62 -23.58 20.11
CA PHE A 127 -8.45 -23.25 21.52
C PHE A 127 -7.27 -23.98 22.16
N GLU A 128 -7.09 -25.27 21.89
CA GLU A 128 -5.95 -26.05 22.41
C GLU A 128 -4.61 -25.45 21.97
N LYS A 129 -4.45 -25.15 20.67
CA LYS A 129 -3.24 -24.53 20.14
C LYS A 129 -2.97 -23.14 20.69
N PHE A 130 -4.01 -22.31 20.77
CA PHE A 130 -3.96 -20.98 21.34
C PHE A 130 -3.59 -21.02 22.81
N SER A 131 -4.28 -21.83 23.61
CA SER A 131 -4.04 -21.98 25.04
C SER A 131 -2.64 -22.48 25.35
N GLU A 132 -2.10 -23.42 24.57
CA GLU A 132 -0.71 -23.89 24.73
C GLU A 132 0.31 -22.77 24.43
N ALA A 133 0.09 -22.00 23.38
CA ALA A 133 0.94 -20.86 23.05
C ALA A 133 0.94 -19.79 24.15
N CYS A 134 -0.21 -19.52 24.75
CA CYS A 134 -0.36 -18.54 25.83
C CYS A 134 0.36 -18.92 27.13
N LYS A 135 0.60 -20.21 27.41
CA LYS A 135 1.37 -20.65 28.59
C LYS A 135 2.79 -20.11 28.63
N HIS A 136 3.36 -19.82 27.49
CA HIS A 136 4.73 -19.34 27.33
C HIS A 136 4.81 -17.81 27.20
N TYR A 137 3.68 -17.14 27.37
CA TYR A 137 3.57 -15.70 27.14
C TYR A 137 3.11 -14.99 28.41
N ASP A 138 3.83 -13.91 28.80
CA ASP A 138 3.40 -13.03 29.89
C ASP A 138 2.48 -11.93 29.34
N LYS A 139 1.20 -11.96 29.74
CA LYS A 139 0.19 -10.96 29.37
C LYS A 139 0.62 -9.52 29.75
N ASN A 140 1.42 -9.37 30.80
CA ASN A 140 1.92 -8.07 31.28
C ASN A 140 3.19 -7.60 30.55
N ASP A 141 3.71 -8.38 29.62
CA ASP A 141 4.87 -7.98 28.84
C ASP A 141 4.51 -6.96 27.78
N THR A 142 4.66 -5.68 28.14
CA THR A 142 4.40 -4.54 27.26
C THR A 142 5.58 -4.17 26.37
N ARG A 143 6.60 -5.01 26.27
CA ARG A 143 7.80 -4.69 25.48
C ARG A 143 7.51 -4.54 24.00
N GLN A 144 6.63 -5.39 23.43
CA GLN A 144 6.25 -5.34 22.02
C GLN A 144 4.90 -4.66 21.80
N PHE A 145 3.90 -4.94 22.63
CA PHE A 145 2.56 -4.40 22.50
C PHE A 145 2.12 -3.71 23.80
N GLU A 146 1.45 -2.59 23.65
CA GLU A 146 0.87 -1.84 24.77
C GLU A 146 -0.52 -1.37 24.40
N ILE A 147 -1.51 -1.71 25.26
CA ILE A 147 -2.87 -1.21 25.06
C ILE A 147 -2.92 0.30 25.28
N ARG A 148 -3.58 0.99 24.40
CA ARG A 148 -3.85 2.43 24.47
C ARG A 148 -5.30 2.70 24.14
N MET A 149 -5.81 3.83 24.62
CA MET A 149 -7.15 4.28 24.24
C MET A 149 -7.06 5.27 23.07
N ALA A 150 -7.85 5.02 22.05
CA ALA A 150 -8.04 5.98 20.97
C ALA A 150 -8.86 7.19 21.47
N ILE A 151 -8.83 8.28 20.72
CA ILE A 151 -9.54 9.51 21.07
C ILE A 151 -11.06 9.28 21.26
N ASN A 152 -11.65 8.39 20.49
CA ASN A 152 -13.06 8.01 20.63
C ASN A 152 -13.34 7.01 21.77
N GLY A 153 -12.35 6.69 22.61
CA GLY A 153 -12.47 5.78 23.75
C GLY A 153 -12.44 4.29 23.43
N GLN A 154 -12.19 3.92 22.19
CA GLN A 154 -11.98 2.53 21.81
C GLN A 154 -10.52 2.12 22.04
N PRO A 155 -10.24 0.87 22.49
CA PRO A 155 -8.88 0.39 22.64
C PRO A 155 -8.15 0.28 21.30
N THR A 156 -6.85 0.55 21.30
CA THR A 156 -5.91 0.26 20.22
C THR A 156 -4.62 -0.28 20.79
N LEU A 157 -3.79 -0.92 19.99
CA LEU A 157 -2.49 -1.42 20.40
C LEU A 157 -1.38 -0.52 19.85
N MET A 158 -0.50 -0.06 20.72
CA MET A 158 0.78 0.52 20.30
C MET A 158 1.80 -0.60 20.15
N VAL A 159 2.35 -0.74 18.95
CA VAL A 159 3.40 -1.71 18.62
C VAL A 159 4.76 -1.05 18.74
N LYS A 160 5.64 -1.64 19.54
CA LYS A 160 7.01 -1.17 19.78
C LYS A 160 7.98 -2.11 19.05
N MET A 161 8.72 -1.57 18.11
CA MET A 161 9.81 -2.24 17.41
C MET A 161 11.14 -1.53 17.71
N PRO A 162 12.29 -2.14 17.48
CA PRO A 162 13.60 -1.57 17.87
C PRO A 162 13.84 -0.13 17.38
N GLU A 163 13.37 0.23 16.19
CA GLU A 163 13.63 1.52 15.56
C GLU A 163 12.38 2.40 15.43
N ILE A 164 11.17 1.83 15.62
CA ILE A 164 9.90 2.55 15.37
C ILE A 164 8.81 2.07 16.31
N PHE A 165 7.84 2.93 16.57
CA PHE A 165 6.55 2.53 17.13
C PHE A 165 5.43 2.96 16.19
N PHE A 166 4.31 2.23 16.23
CA PHE A 166 3.12 2.55 15.45
C PHE A 166 1.87 1.96 16.12
N TYR A 167 0.71 2.44 15.73
CA TYR A 167 -0.56 1.93 16.23
C TYR A 167 -1.09 0.81 15.32
N MET A 168 -1.65 -0.23 15.94
CA MET A 168 -2.30 -1.34 15.25
C MET A 168 -3.63 -0.91 14.61
N HIS A 169 -4.37 -0.03 15.28
CA HIS A 169 -5.57 0.63 14.79
C HIS A 169 -5.47 2.13 15.02
N SER A 170 -6.36 2.90 14.39
CA SER A 170 -6.39 4.35 14.52
C SER A 170 -6.33 4.81 15.98
N SER A 171 -5.40 5.70 16.29
CA SER A 171 -5.36 6.36 17.60
C SER A 171 -6.47 7.41 17.79
N VAL A 172 -7.28 7.65 16.77
CA VAL A 172 -8.39 8.62 16.79
C VAL A 172 -9.73 7.90 16.83
N ASN A 173 -9.99 7.00 15.88
CA ASN A 173 -11.28 6.30 15.74
C ASN A 173 -11.10 4.95 15.01
N PRO A 174 -10.82 3.85 15.73
CA PRO A 174 -10.67 2.51 15.17
C PRO A 174 -11.90 2.02 14.38
N ALA A 175 -13.11 2.32 14.86
CA ALA A 175 -14.34 1.93 14.16
C ALA A 175 -14.46 2.62 12.80
N ARG A 176 -14.11 3.91 12.72
CA ARG A 176 -14.14 4.64 11.44
C ARG A 176 -13.08 4.12 10.47
N GLU A 177 -11.89 3.80 10.96
CA GLU A 177 -10.85 3.14 10.16
C GLU A 177 -11.37 1.82 9.58
N ALA A 178 -11.99 0.98 10.40
CA ALA A 178 -12.57 -0.29 9.99
C ALA A 178 -13.65 -0.11 8.90
N GLN A 179 -14.55 0.87 9.06
CA GLN A 179 -15.56 1.21 8.05
C GLN A 179 -14.93 1.54 6.70
N LEU A 180 -13.92 2.44 6.70
CA LEU A 180 -13.22 2.85 5.47
C LEU A 180 -12.50 1.68 4.79
N LEU A 181 -11.90 0.79 5.60
CA LEU A 181 -11.25 -0.41 5.08
C LEU A 181 -12.27 -1.35 4.43
N VAL A 182 -13.41 -1.61 5.09
CA VAL A 182 -14.46 -2.48 4.55
C VAL A 182 -15.15 -1.84 3.34
N ASP A 183 -15.30 -0.51 3.29
CA ASP A 183 -15.81 0.22 2.11
C ASP A 183 -14.95 -0.02 0.86
N SER A 184 -13.66 -0.29 1.03
CA SER A 184 -12.74 -0.57 -0.08
C SER A 184 -12.84 -2.00 -0.63
N LEU A 185 -13.55 -2.91 0.06
CA LEU A 185 -13.69 -4.32 -0.33
C LEU A 185 -14.86 -4.52 -1.29
N LYS A 186 -14.73 -5.50 -2.17
CA LYS A 186 -15.87 -5.97 -2.97
C LYS A 186 -16.78 -6.82 -2.08
N LYS A 187 -18.10 -6.72 -2.34
CA LYS A 187 -19.06 -7.59 -1.65
C LYS A 187 -18.83 -9.04 -2.07
N SER A 188 -18.64 -9.92 -1.08
CA SER A 188 -18.44 -11.34 -1.25
C SER A 188 -19.18 -12.11 -0.15
N HIS A 189 -19.43 -13.40 -0.38
CA HIS A 189 -19.93 -14.31 0.67
C HIS A 189 -18.81 -14.88 1.53
N ARG A 190 -17.56 -14.80 1.07
CA ARG A 190 -16.40 -15.29 1.78
C ARG A 190 -15.28 -14.26 1.78
N TYR A 191 -14.74 -14.00 2.96
CA TYR A 191 -13.57 -13.15 3.12
C TYR A 191 -12.43 -13.90 3.77
N VAL A 192 -11.23 -13.68 3.29
CA VAL A 192 -9.99 -14.23 3.85
C VAL A 192 -9.15 -13.07 4.38
N ALA A 193 -8.93 -13.05 5.68
CA ALA A 193 -8.20 -11.98 6.36
C ALA A 193 -6.81 -12.45 6.80
N PHE A 194 -5.80 -11.61 6.61
CA PHE A 194 -4.48 -11.78 7.23
C PHE A 194 -4.26 -10.66 8.26
N GLY A 195 -4.10 -11.06 9.52
CA GLY A 195 -3.98 -10.17 10.67
C GLY A 195 -5.33 -9.80 11.28
N LEU A 196 -5.48 -10.07 12.57
CA LEU A 196 -6.68 -9.74 13.33
C LEU A 196 -6.62 -8.34 13.94
N GLY A 197 -5.46 -7.95 14.50
CA GLY A 197 -5.42 -6.79 15.40
C GLY A 197 -6.40 -6.97 16.56
N LEU A 198 -7.11 -5.91 16.93
CA LEU A 198 -8.25 -6.01 17.87
C LEU A 198 -9.57 -6.42 17.20
N GLY A 199 -9.57 -6.56 15.86
CA GLY A 199 -10.65 -7.13 15.07
C GLY A 199 -11.72 -6.18 14.59
N TYR A 200 -11.57 -4.87 14.74
CA TYR A 200 -12.58 -3.88 14.28
C TYR A 200 -13.04 -4.08 12.86
N GLN A 201 -12.11 -4.33 11.93
CA GLN A 201 -12.38 -4.54 10.52
C GLN A 201 -13.14 -5.85 10.26
N VAL A 202 -12.89 -6.88 11.06
CA VAL A 202 -13.58 -8.19 10.95
C VAL A 202 -14.99 -8.07 11.49
N CYS A 203 -15.18 -7.40 12.64
CA CYS A 203 -16.51 -7.13 13.20
C CYS A 203 -17.34 -6.26 12.26
N GLU A 204 -16.77 -5.17 11.72
CA GLU A 204 -17.45 -4.30 10.76
C GLU A 204 -17.93 -5.10 9.54
N LEU A 205 -17.07 -5.98 9.00
CA LEU A 205 -17.38 -6.81 7.86
C LEU A 205 -18.51 -7.79 8.15
N LEU A 206 -18.44 -8.53 9.28
CA LEU A 206 -19.45 -9.50 9.69
C LEU A 206 -20.80 -8.84 10.02
N ASN A 207 -20.79 -7.60 10.53
CA ASN A 207 -22.02 -6.84 10.80
C ASN A 207 -22.65 -6.31 9.50
N ARG A 208 -21.81 -5.81 8.57
CA ARG A 208 -22.27 -5.23 7.30
C ARG A 208 -22.81 -6.28 6.33
N TYR A 209 -22.23 -7.49 6.34
CA TYR A 209 -22.60 -8.61 5.48
C TYR A 209 -23.00 -9.83 6.32
N PRO A 210 -24.26 -9.91 6.79
CA PRO A 210 -24.72 -10.99 7.67
C PRO A 210 -24.61 -12.40 7.08
N GLU A 211 -24.62 -12.49 5.74
CA GLU A 211 -24.50 -13.77 5.00
C GLU A 211 -23.04 -14.16 4.70
N ALA A 212 -22.07 -13.38 5.17
CA ALA A 212 -20.67 -13.62 4.86
C ALA A 212 -19.95 -14.40 5.95
N ASP A 213 -18.98 -15.23 5.52
CA ASP A 213 -18.01 -15.91 6.36
C ASP A 213 -16.65 -15.23 6.28
N VAL A 214 -15.94 -15.19 7.41
CA VAL A 214 -14.58 -14.67 7.49
C VAL A 214 -13.63 -15.73 8.05
N VAL A 215 -12.54 -15.98 7.35
CA VAL A 215 -11.42 -16.79 7.82
C VAL A 215 -10.23 -15.87 8.10
N VAL A 216 -9.80 -15.80 9.36
CA VAL A 216 -8.69 -14.93 9.79
C VAL A 216 -7.44 -15.77 10.03
N TYR A 217 -6.30 -15.33 9.48
CA TYR A 217 -4.98 -15.91 9.71
C TYR A 217 -4.18 -15.00 10.64
N GLU A 218 -3.78 -15.51 11.82
CA GLU A 218 -3.04 -14.75 12.83
C GLU A 218 -1.92 -15.62 13.41
N ASN A 219 -0.70 -15.05 13.54
CA ASN A 219 0.46 -15.76 14.07
C ASN A 219 0.85 -15.34 15.49
N SER A 220 0.31 -14.25 15.99
CA SER A 220 0.61 -13.72 17.31
C SER A 220 -0.45 -14.15 18.33
N CYS A 221 -0.07 -15.03 19.27
CA CYS A 221 -0.97 -15.36 20.38
C CYS A 221 -1.27 -14.13 21.25
N GLN A 222 -0.38 -13.17 21.32
CA GLN A 222 -0.53 -11.93 22.07
C GLN A 222 -1.61 -11.03 21.46
N ILE A 223 -1.60 -10.85 20.14
CA ILE A 223 -2.65 -10.12 19.43
C ILE A 223 -4.00 -10.81 19.65
N LEU A 224 -4.05 -12.15 19.58
CA LEU A 224 -5.26 -12.92 19.85
C LEU A 224 -5.78 -12.72 21.27
N GLN A 225 -4.90 -12.70 22.29
CA GLN A 225 -5.29 -12.43 23.67
C GLN A 225 -5.96 -11.06 23.80
N TYR A 226 -5.32 -10.00 23.27
CA TYR A 226 -5.94 -8.67 23.28
C TYR A 226 -7.25 -8.62 22.48
N ALA A 227 -7.32 -9.30 21.35
CA ALA A 227 -8.56 -9.36 20.57
C ALA A 227 -9.70 -10.03 21.35
N PHE A 228 -9.40 -11.10 22.10
CA PHE A 228 -10.42 -11.78 22.93
C PHE A 228 -10.75 -11.02 24.20
N GLU A 229 -9.86 -10.22 24.73
CA GLU A 229 -10.10 -9.36 25.88
C GLU A 229 -11.00 -8.16 25.52
N TYR A 230 -10.72 -7.49 24.39
CA TYR A 230 -11.33 -6.19 24.09
C TYR A 230 -12.47 -6.23 23.06
N THR A 231 -12.75 -7.38 22.46
CA THR A 231 -13.81 -7.51 21.45
C THR A 231 -14.67 -8.75 21.70
N ASP A 232 -16.00 -8.59 21.65
CA ASP A 232 -16.95 -9.71 21.77
C ASP A 232 -17.06 -10.47 20.44
N TRP A 233 -16.60 -11.72 20.44
CA TRP A 233 -16.63 -12.62 19.29
C TRP A 233 -17.74 -13.68 19.38
N THR A 234 -18.49 -13.71 20.47
CA THR A 234 -19.36 -14.83 20.85
C THR A 234 -20.42 -15.15 19.80
N SER A 235 -21.08 -14.13 19.23
CA SER A 235 -22.12 -14.34 18.21
C SER A 235 -21.54 -14.90 16.92
N TYR A 236 -20.45 -14.33 16.42
CA TYR A 236 -19.85 -14.73 15.15
C TYR A 236 -19.27 -16.15 15.17
N ILE A 237 -18.72 -16.55 16.32
CA ILE A 237 -18.19 -17.91 16.52
C ILE A 237 -19.34 -18.93 16.63
N ARG A 238 -20.40 -18.62 17.41
CA ARG A 238 -21.58 -19.48 17.52
C ARG A 238 -22.30 -19.70 16.20
N ASP A 239 -22.41 -18.65 15.40
CA ASP A 239 -23.03 -18.69 14.08
C ASP A 239 -22.16 -19.40 13.03
N GLY A 240 -20.92 -19.77 13.37
CA GLY A 240 -19.95 -20.38 12.48
C GLY A 240 -19.41 -19.44 11.38
N ARG A 241 -19.68 -18.14 11.47
CA ARG A 241 -19.27 -17.14 10.46
C ARG A 241 -17.84 -16.64 10.63
N LEU A 242 -17.21 -16.87 11.78
CA LEU A 242 -15.81 -16.54 12.04
C LEU A 242 -15.02 -17.82 12.26
N LYS A 243 -13.96 -18.00 11.47
CA LYS A 243 -12.95 -19.02 11.66
C LYS A 243 -11.58 -18.36 11.85
N ILE A 244 -10.85 -18.77 12.88
CA ILE A 244 -9.50 -18.28 13.14
C ILE A 244 -8.50 -19.41 12.92
N VAL A 245 -7.50 -19.15 12.12
CA VAL A 245 -6.38 -20.06 11.84
C VAL A 245 -5.14 -19.49 12.50
N TYR A 246 -4.71 -20.13 13.58
CA TYR A 246 -3.50 -19.78 14.31
C TYR A 246 -2.36 -20.76 13.99
N ASP A 247 -1.18 -20.24 13.78
CA ASP A 247 0.05 -21.01 13.71
C ASP A 247 1.24 -20.11 14.11
N SER A 248 1.98 -20.53 15.13
CA SER A 248 3.16 -19.80 15.60
C SER A 248 4.32 -19.82 14.58
N ASP A 249 4.34 -20.81 13.67
CA ASP A 249 5.23 -20.82 12.53
C ASP A 249 4.63 -19.97 11.41
N ILE A 250 5.12 -18.74 11.30
CA ILE A 250 4.64 -17.77 10.31
C ILE A 250 4.77 -18.27 8.87
N LYS A 251 5.80 -19.06 8.53
CA LYS A 251 5.98 -19.59 7.16
C LYS A 251 4.91 -20.60 6.82
N ARG A 252 4.58 -21.47 7.78
CA ARG A 252 3.50 -22.44 7.62
C ARG A 252 2.12 -21.75 7.54
N LEU A 253 1.90 -20.71 8.36
CA LEU A 253 0.68 -19.91 8.33
C LEU A 253 0.50 -19.23 6.96
N VAL A 254 1.55 -18.58 6.45
CA VAL A 254 1.53 -17.91 5.14
C VAL A 254 1.33 -18.92 4.00
N GLY A 255 1.86 -20.14 4.12
CA GLY A 255 1.55 -21.21 3.16
C GLY A 255 0.06 -21.54 3.10
N LYS A 256 -0.57 -21.77 4.27
CA LYS A 256 -2.01 -22.01 4.38
C LYS A 256 -2.85 -20.83 3.86
N PHE A 257 -2.46 -19.60 4.20
CA PHE A 257 -3.10 -18.39 3.70
C PHE A 257 -3.01 -18.29 2.17
N GLY A 258 -1.83 -18.56 1.59
CA GLY A 258 -1.63 -18.57 0.14
C GLY A 258 -2.48 -19.61 -0.59
N ASP A 259 -2.69 -20.79 0.00
CA ASP A 259 -3.55 -21.82 -0.56
C ASP A 259 -5.03 -21.38 -0.56
N GLU A 260 -5.47 -20.70 0.50
CA GLU A 260 -6.81 -20.16 0.58
C GLU A 260 -7.05 -19.00 -0.40
N CYS A 261 -6.04 -18.13 -0.61
CA CYS A 261 -6.12 -17.02 -1.56
C CYS A 261 -6.23 -17.46 -3.03
N ARG A 262 -5.92 -18.74 -3.37
CA ARG A 262 -6.06 -19.27 -4.73
C ARG A 262 -7.50 -19.63 -5.09
N ARG A 263 -8.41 -19.53 -4.15
CA ARG A 263 -9.84 -19.80 -4.40
C ARG A 263 -10.47 -18.58 -5.05
N ASP A 264 -11.18 -18.78 -6.15
CA ASP A 264 -11.80 -17.72 -6.95
C ASP A 264 -13.02 -17.07 -6.27
N ASP A 265 -13.49 -17.62 -5.15
CA ASP A 265 -14.73 -17.24 -4.48
C ASP A 265 -14.53 -16.38 -3.22
N CYS A 266 -13.34 -15.81 -3.01
CA CYS A 266 -13.04 -15.03 -1.81
C CYS A 266 -12.56 -13.60 -2.11
N GLU A 267 -12.87 -12.67 -1.21
CA GLU A 267 -12.30 -11.32 -1.15
C GLU A 267 -11.27 -11.24 -0.04
N LEU A 268 -10.15 -10.55 -0.30
CA LEU A 268 -9.02 -10.49 0.61
C LEU A 268 -9.04 -9.24 1.48
N LEU A 269 -8.87 -9.42 2.78
CA LEU A 269 -8.67 -8.36 3.76
C LEU A 269 -7.27 -8.47 4.34
N MET A 270 -6.37 -7.56 3.99
CA MET A 270 -5.01 -7.51 4.52
C MET A 270 -4.90 -6.42 5.58
N HIS A 271 -4.66 -6.79 6.83
CA HIS A 271 -4.44 -5.81 7.89
C HIS A 271 -2.96 -5.42 7.96
N TYR A 272 -2.61 -4.35 7.27
CA TYR A 272 -1.22 -3.92 7.09
C TYR A 272 -0.44 -3.68 8.40
N PRO A 273 -1.02 -3.09 9.47
CA PRO A 273 -0.30 -2.94 10.73
C PRO A 273 0.14 -4.28 11.36
N THR A 274 -0.69 -5.33 11.27
CA THR A 274 -0.29 -6.68 11.72
C THR A 274 0.87 -7.23 10.89
N ILE A 275 0.85 -7.03 9.58
CA ILE A 275 1.95 -7.45 8.71
C ILE A 275 3.27 -6.78 9.12
N ARG A 276 3.23 -5.48 9.45
CA ARG A 276 4.40 -4.73 9.93
C ARG A 276 4.96 -5.26 11.24
N ALA A 277 4.14 -5.84 12.09
CA ALA A 277 4.51 -6.38 13.39
C ALA A 277 5.19 -7.77 13.31
N ILE A 278 5.27 -8.38 12.13
CA ILE A 278 5.92 -9.68 11.94
C ILE A 278 7.44 -9.55 12.10
N ASP A 279 8.04 -10.38 12.96
CA ASP A 279 9.48 -10.36 13.24
C ASP A 279 10.32 -10.91 12.09
N ASP A 280 9.88 -11.99 11.41
CA ASP A 280 10.58 -12.53 10.23
C ASP A 280 10.55 -11.53 9.08
N GLY A 281 11.69 -10.84 8.87
CA GLY A 281 11.80 -9.79 7.86
C GLY A 281 11.58 -10.27 6.43
N GLN A 282 11.85 -11.54 6.11
CA GLN A 282 11.61 -12.08 4.77
C GLN A 282 10.12 -12.32 4.54
N VAL A 283 9.44 -12.90 5.52
CA VAL A 283 7.99 -13.14 5.46
C VAL A 283 7.22 -11.82 5.48
N ARG A 284 7.62 -10.88 6.35
CA ARG A 284 7.05 -9.54 6.38
C ARG A 284 7.15 -8.87 5.01
N GLN A 285 8.33 -8.90 4.37
CA GLN A 285 8.53 -8.32 3.05
C GLN A 285 7.66 -8.98 1.98
N LEU A 286 7.51 -10.31 2.02
CA LEU A 286 6.63 -11.04 1.10
C LEU A 286 5.17 -10.60 1.22
N LEU A 287 4.67 -10.50 2.44
CA LEU A 287 3.28 -10.06 2.70
C LEU A 287 3.08 -8.59 2.38
N GLU A 288 4.06 -7.72 2.65
CA GLU A 288 4.02 -6.32 2.21
C GLU A 288 3.97 -6.19 0.69
N ASP A 289 4.77 -6.97 -0.04
CA ASP A 289 4.78 -6.98 -1.50
C ASP A 289 3.41 -7.43 -2.04
N PHE A 290 2.84 -8.47 -1.44
CA PHE A 290 1.50 -8.96 -1.77
C PHE A 290 0.42 -7.90 -1.48
N PHE A 291 0.47 -7.26 -0.31
CA PHE A 291 -0.44 -6.17 0.07
C PHE A 291 -0.39 -5.00 -0.94
N VAL A 292 0.81 -4.52 -1.29
CA VAL A 292 0.99 -3.42 -2.24
C VAL A 292 0.39 -3.78 -3.60
N THR A 293 0.64 -5.00 -4.08
CA THR A 293 0.11 -5.46 -5.37
C THR A 293 -1.42 -5.53 -5.37
N THR A 294 -2.02 -6.15 -4.35
CA THR A 294 -3.47 -6.31 -4.25
C THR A 294 -4.20 -4.98 -4.05
N SER A 295 -3.64 -4.07 -3.23
CA SER A 295 -4.19 -2.74 -3.01
C SER A 295 -4.17 -1.88 -4.27
N SER A 296 -3.05 -1.88 -5.02
CA SER A 296 -2.95 -1.14 -6.28
C SER A 296 -3.96 -1.63 -7.32
N MET A 297 -4.15 -2.94 -7.44
CA MET A 297 -5.16 -3.50 -8.35
C MET A 297 -6.59 -3.11 -7.95
N ARG A 298 -6.87 -3.08 -6.64
CA ARG A 298 -8.18 -2.68 -6.11
C ARG A 298 -8.48 -1.21 -6.38
N GLU A 299 -7.55 -0.30 -6.06
CA GLU A 299 -7.71 1.14 -6.28
C GLU A 299 -7.95 1.49 -7.75
N GLN A 300 -7.38 0.71 -8.66
CA GLN A 300 -7.50 0.96 -10.10
C GLN A 300 -8.68 0.23 -10.75
N SER A 301 -9.39 -0.65 -10.04
CA SER A 301 -10.38 -1.56 -10.64
C SER A 301 -11.42 -0.85 -11.50
N GLY A 302 -12.05 0.23 -11.00
CA GLY A 302 -13.03 1.00 -11.77
C GLY A 302 -12.47 1.64 -13.05
N GLN A 303 -11.21 2.07 -13.02
CA GLN A 303 -10.52 2.62 -14.19
C GLN A 303 -10.17 1.52 -15.20
N LEU A 304 -9.76 0.34 -14.71
CA LEU A 304 -9.49 -0.83 -15.55
C LEU A 304 -10.74 -1.26 -16.30
N ASP A 305 -11.88 -1.37 -15.60
CA ASP A 305 -13.16 -1.77 -16.19
C ASP A 305 -13.65 -0.77 -17.23
N SER A 306 -13.55 0.53 -16.94
CA SER A 306 -13.92 1.61 -17.87
C SER A 306 -13.05 1.58 -19.14
N ASN A 307 -11.72 1.48 -18.98
CA ASN A 307 -10.79 1.43 -20.09
C ASN A 307 -11.00 0.18 -20.96
N PHE A 308 -11.12 -0.99 -20.31
CA PHE A 308 -11.36 -2.25 -21.02
C PHE A 308 -12.62 -2.19 -21.88
N LYS A 309 -13.72 -1.66 -21.34
CA LYS A 309 -14.98 -1.49 -22.09
C LYS A 309 -14.75 -0.63 -23.33
N ILE A 310 -14.13 0.54 -23.17
CA ILE A 310 -13.90 1.47 -24.30
C ILE A 310 -12.98 0.81 -25.34
N ILE A 311 -11.86 0.19 -24.91
CA ILE A 311 -10.89 -0.41 -25.83
C ILE A 311 -11.50 -1.58 -26.60
N SER A 312 -12.29 -2.44 -25.94
CA SER A 312 -12.93 -3.58 -26.58
C SER A 312 -13.96 -3.21 -27.65
N GLU A 313 -14.61 -2.04 -27.51
CA GLU A 313 -15.57 -1.51 -28.50
C GLU A 313 -14.88 -1.02 -29.79
N HIS A 314 -13.56 -0.77 -29.77
CA HIS A 314 -12.81 -0.22 -30.93
C HIS A 314 -12.30 -1.29 -31.91
N ASN A 315 -12.54 -2.60 -31.66
CA ASN A 315 -12.13 -3.70 -32.54
C ASN A 315 -10.68 -3.59 -33.02
N LEU A 316 -9.74 -3.29 -32.12
CA LEU A 316 -8.32 -3.18 -32.44
C LEU A 316 -7.74 -4.55 -32.80
N PRO A 317 -6.76 -4.59 -33.73
CA PRO A 317 -6.04 -5.82 -33.99
C PRO A 317 -5.27 -6.29 -32.75
N GLU A 318 -5.20 -7.60 -32.55
CA GLU A 318 -4.45 -8.23 -31.47
C GLU A 318 -2.94 -8.11 -31.74
N CYS A 319 -2.11 -7.90 -30.70
CA CYS A 319 -0.70 -7.63 -30.84
C CYS A 319 0.14 -8.82 -31.34
N GLY A 320 -0.41 -10.06 -31.39
CA GLY A 320 0.19 -11.23 -32.02
C GLY A 320 0.51 -11.00 -33.50
N ALA A 321 -0.18 -10.07 -34.17
CA ALA A 321 0.15 -9.63 -35.52
C ALA A 321 1.59 -9.07 -35.63
N LEU A 322 2.16 -8.59 -34.53
CA LEU A 322 3.52 -8.05 -34.46
C LEU A 322 4.59 -9.11 -34.15
N LYS A 323 4.22 -10.36 -33.88
CA LYS A 323 5.15 -11.42 -33.44
C LYS A 323 6.38 -11.54 -34.34
N LYS A 324 6.23 -11.45 -35.67
CA LYS A 324 7.34 -11.54 -36.62
C LYS A 324 8.39 -10.44 -36.47
N LEU A 325 8.05 -9.31 -35.83
CA LEU A 325 9.02 -8.25 -35.55
C LEU A 325 9.99 -8.64 -34.44
N PHE A 326 9.60 -9.56 -33.56
CA PHE A 326 10.38 -9.98 -32.39
C PHE A 326 11.13 -11.30 -32.64
N GLU A 327 10.55 -12.21 -33.39
CA GLU A 327 11.00 -13.58 -33.53
C GLU A 327 12.46 -13.67 -34.00
N GLY A 328 13.31 -14.29 -33.19
CA GLY A 328 14.77 -14.45 -33.44
C GLY A 328 15.59 -13.16 -33.36
N ARG A 329 14.95 -11.99 -33.07
CA ARG A 329 15.65 -10.69 -33.06
C ARG A 329 16.29 -10.40 -31.68
N ASN A 330 17.29 -9.53 -31.69
CA ASN A 330 17.84 -8.92 -30.47
C ASN A 330 16.92 -7.76 -30.07
N VAL A 331 16.08 -7.98 -29.10
CA VAL A 331 15.07 -7.02 -28.61
C VAL A 331 15.65 -6.20 -27.47
N VAL A 332 15.75 -4.89 -27.68
CA VAL A 332 16.14 -3.95 -26.61
C VAL A 332 14.88 -3.38 -25.99
N ILE A 333 14.60 -3.76 -24.75
CA ILE A 333 13.53 -3.15 -23.95
C ILE A 333 14.10 -1.90 -23.30
N VAL A 334 13.57 -0.73 -23.71
CA VAL A 334 14.07 0.56 -23.26
C VAL A 334 13.13 1.17 -22.23
N GLY A 335 13.62 1.30 -21.00
CA GLY A 335 12.94 1.99 -19.91
C GLY A 335 13.47 3.40 -19.70
N ALA A 336 12.84 4.13 -18.76
CA ALA A 336 13.17 5.52 -18.48
C ALA A 336 14.18 5.72 -17.34
N GLY A 337 14.85 4.68 -16.88
CA GLY A 337 15.91 4.80 -15.88
C GLY A 337 17.12 5.59 -16.37
N PRO A 338 17.92 6.20 -15.47
CA PRO A 338 19.05 7.07 -15.84
C PRO A 338 20.06 6.44 -16.79
N SER A 339 20.26 5.11 -16.71
CA SER A 339 21.21 4.40 -17.60
C SER A 339 20.75 4.29 -19.06
N ALA A 340 19.55 4.75 -19.41
CA ALA A 340 19.09 4.78 -20.80
C ALA A 340 19.92 5.72 -21.66
N ASP A 341 20.44 6.81 -21.09
CA ASP A 341 21.21 7.81 -21.82
C ASP A 341 22.48 7.22 -22.42
N ASP A 342 23.11 6.27 -21.76
CA ASP A 342 24.31 5.56 -22.24
C ASP A 342 24.06 4.75 -23.51
N ALA A 343 22.80 4.44 -23.85
CA ALA A 343 22.42 3.59 -24.98
C ALA A 343 22.24 4.37 -26.29
N PHE A 344 21.97 5.68 -26.24
CA PHE A 344 21.48 6.44 -27.40
C PHE A 344 22.44 6.46 -28.57
N ASP A 345 23.77 6.61 -28.34
CA ASP A 345 24.77 6.59 -29.42
C ASP A 345 24.88 5.20 -30.05
N TYR A 346 24.72 4.14 -29.26
CA TYR A 346 24.70 2.77 -29.77
C TYR A 346 23.44 2.50 -30.59
N PHE A 347 22.28 3.00 -30.21
CA PHE A 347 21.04 2.88 -30.97
C PHE A 347 21.16 3.53 -32.35
N LYS A 348 21.80 4.70 -32.45
CA LYS A 348 22.04 5.37 -33.74
C LYS A 348 22.99 4.56 -34.59
N ARG A 349 24.09 4.08 -34.03
CA ARG A 349 25.17 3.41 -34.77
C ARG A 349 24.78 2.00 -35.23
N TYR A 350 24.00 1.29 -34.43
CA TYR A 350 23.67 -0.12 -34.67
C TYR A 350 22.16 -0.36 -34.87
N ARG A 351 21.49 0.64 -35.42
CA ARG A 351 20.02 0.63 -35.59
C ARG A 351 19.49 -0.62 -36.31
N ASN A 352 20.22 -1.10 -37.34
CA ASN A 352 19.81 -2.25 -38.16
C ASN A 352 19.96 -3.61 -37.48
N LYS A 353 20.69 -3.68 -36.35
CA LYS A 353 20.94 -4.92 -35.61
C LYS A 353 20.06 -5.07 -34.35
N LEU A 354 19.44 -3.99 -33.94
CA LEU A 354 18.67 -3.90 -32.70
C LEU A 354 17.20 -3.63 -33.02
N MET A 355 16.31 -4.34 -32.37
CA MET A 355 14.89 -4.00 -32.33
C MET A 355 14.60 -3.20 -31.06
N ILE A 356 14.20 -1.94 -31.20
CA ILE A 356 13.97 -1.01 -30.10
C ILE A 356 12.50 -1.10 -29.68
N PHE A 357 12.24 -1.73 -28.53
CA PHE A 357 10.94 -1.85 -27.91
C PHE A 357 10.84 -0.87 -26.73
N ALA A 358 10.22 0.28 -26.95
CA ALA A 358 10.22 1.41 -26.04
C ALA A 358 9.02 1.39 -25.09
N THR A 359 9.25 1.58 -23.79
CA THR A 359 8.18 1.88 -22.82
C THR A 359 7.81 3.36 -22.88
N GLY A 360 6.56 3.72 -22.53
CA GLY A 360 6.01 5.04 -22.81
C GLY A 360 6.84 6.25 -22.39
N HIS A 361 7.36 6.26 -21.16
CA HIS A 361 8.12 7.41 -20.64
C HIS A 361 9.39 7.75 -21.42
N ILE A 362 10.08 6.76 -21.96
CA ILE A 362 11.35 6.99 -22.69
C ILE A 362 11.14 7.46 -24.13
N VAL A 363 9.93 7.31 -24.70
CA VAL A 363 9.66 7.60 -26.11
C VAL A 363 10.04 9.03 -26.47
N ARG A 364 9.65 9.99 -25.63
CA ARG A 364 9.96 11.42 -25.87
C ARG A 364 11.47 11.68 -25.91
N SER A 365 12.23 11.05 -25.02
CA SER A 365 13.69 11.17 -24.97
C SER A 365 14.35 10.52 -26.20
N LEU A 366 13.87 9.35 -26.65
CA LEU A 366 14.34 8.69 -27.85
C LEU A 366 14.14 9.58 -29.10
N ILE A 367 12.93 10.14 -29.26
CA ILE A 367 12.62 11.02 -30.39
C ILE A 367 13.46 12.29 -30.37
N LYS A 368 13.64 12.94 -29.22
CA LYS A 368 14.57 14.08 -29.07
C LYS A 368 16.01 13.69 -29.44
N GLY A 369 16.41 12.47 -29.12
CA GLY A 369 17.70 11.89 -29.49
C GLY A 369 17.82 11.50 -30.99
N GLY A 370 16.76 11.65 -31.79
CA GLY A 370 16.73 11.24 -33.20
C GLY A 370 16.60 9.74 -33.42
N ILE A 371 16.04 9.01 -32.40
CA ILE A 371 15.87 7.56 -32.43
C ILE A 371 14.37 7.26 -32.50
N ILE A 372 13.94 6.61 -33.58
CA ILE A 372 12.55 6.15 -33.73
C ILE A 372 12.50 4.69 -33.27
N PRO A 373 11.68 4.34 -32.26
CA PRO A 373 11.51 2.96 -31.82
C PRO A 373 10.81 2.10 -32.88
N ASP A 374 10.99 0.78 -32.81
CA ASP A 374 10.30 -0.16 -33.71
C ASP A 374 8.88 -0.47 -33.21
N VAL A 375 8.71 -0.49 -31.90
CA VAL A 375 7.41 -0.72 -31.21
C VAL A 375 7.38 0.08 -29.91
N ILE A 376 6.22 0.61 -29.59
CA ILE A 376 5.95 1.29 -28.31
C ILE A 376 4.97 0.43 -27.50
N ILE A 377 5.08 0.42 -26.17
CA ILE A 377 4.11 -0.21 -25.28
C ILE A 377 3.65 0.75 -24.19
N LEU A 378 2.33 0.76 -23.96
CA LEU A 378 1.67 1.50 -22.88
C LEU A 378 0.72 0.57 -22.13
N THR A 379 0.84 0.51 -20.80
CA THR A 379 0.05 -0.39 -19.95
C THR A 379 -0.73 0.32 -18.85
N ASP A 380 -0.31 1.53 -18.47
CA ASP A 380 -0.89 2.26 -17.34
C ASP A 380 -2.33 2.73 -17.66
N PRO A 381 -3.31 2.50 -16.75
CA PRO A 381 -4.71 2.86 -16.97
C PRO A 381 -5.01 4.36 -16.84
N GLN A 382 -4.09 5.16 -16.31
CA GLN A 382 -4.34 6.55 -15.96
C GLN A 382 -4.63 7.43 -17.18
N PRO A 383 -5.67 8.30 -17.15
CA PRO A 383 -6.09 9.10 -18.31
C PRO A 383 -4.98 9.99 -18.90
N HIS A 384 -4.06 10.47 -18.07
CA HIS A 384 -3.00 11.40 -18.51
C HIS A 384 -1.81 10.72 -19.22
N MET A 385 -1.83 9.39 -19.38
CA MET A 385 -0.73 8.65 -20.02
C MET A 385 -0.48 9.03 -21.48
N TYR A 386 -1.49 9.54 -22.19
CA TYR A 386 -1.29 10.06 -23.56
C TYR A 386 -0.22 11.17 -23.64
N LYS A 387 0.03 11.91 -22.55
CA LYS A 387 1.07 12.95 -22.51
C LYS A 387 2.48 12.44 -22.80
N GLN A 388 2.71 11.13 -22.60
CA GLN A 388 4.00 10.50 -22.92
C GLN A 388 4.31 10.53 -24.42
N ILE A 389 3.27 10.54 -25.28
CA ILE A 389 3.39 10.50 -26.74
C ILE A 389 2.76 11.71 -27.42
N GLU A 390 2.09 12.60 -26.69
CA GLU A 390 1.42 13.78 -27.21
C GLU A 390 2.39 14.69 -27.98
N GLY A 391 2.01 15.09 -29.19
CA GLY A 391 2.78 16.02 -30.04
C GLY A 391 4.05 15.40 -30.62
N LEU A 392 4.27 14.08 -30.49
CA LEU A 392 5.38 13.40 -31.17
C LEU A 392 4.94 12.93 -32.55
N ASP A 393 5.81 13.12 -33.55
CA ASP A 393 5.64 12.51 -34.86
C ASP A 393 6.15 11.06 -34.81
N LEU A 394 5.23 10.14 -34.56
CA LEU A 394 5.50 8.71 -34.46
C LEU A 394 4.98 7.92 -35.68
N GLY A 395 4.26 8.59 -36.56
CA GLY A 395 3.87 8.13 -37.90
C GLY A 395 3.34 6.68 -37.92
N SER A 396 4.21 5.79 -38.44
CA SER A 396 3.87 4.37 -38.64
C SER A 396 4.36 3.44 -37.51
N VAL A 397 4.87 3.95 -36.38
CA VAL A 397 5.35 3.12 -35.28
C VAL A 397 4.17 2.39 -34.66
N PRO A 398 4.16 1.04 -34.60
CA PRO A 398 3.10 0.31 -33.91
C PRO A 398 3.15 0.51 -32.38
N LEU A 399 1.98 0.74 -31.80
CA LEU A 399 1.79 0.88 -30.35
C LEU A 399 1.02 -0.32 -29.82
N ILE A 400 1.58 -1.02 -28.86
CA ILE A 400 0.89 -2.06 -28.08
C ILE A 400 0.23 -1.38 -26.88
N LEU A 401 -1.09 -1.44 -26.81
CA LEU A 401 -1.89 -0.95 -25.70
C LEU A 401 -2.42 -2.14 -24.90
N LEU A 402 -2.16 -2.14 -23.59
CA LEU A 402 -2.77 -3.16 -22.73
C LEU A 402 -4.30 -3.00 -22.75
N SER A 403 -5.05 -4.08 -22.72
CA SER A 403 -6.52 -4.06 -22.83
C SER A 403 -7.21 -3.27 -21.71
N THR A 404 -6.51 -3.01 -20.61
CA THR A 404 -6.92 -2.13 -19.50
C THR A 404 -6.12 -0.81 -19.46
N GLY A 405 -5.22 -0.59 -20.42
CA GLY A 405 -4.43 0.64 -20.51
C GLY A 405 -5.30 1.87 -20.76
N SER A 406 -4.68 3.05 -20.75
CA SER A 406 -5.45 4.29 -20.88
C SER A 406 -6.18 4.40 -22.22
N ALA A 407 -7.52 4.41 -22.18
CA ALA A 407 -8.35 4.60 -23.37
C ALA A 407 -8.15 5.98 -24.05
N SER A 408 -7.55 6.96 -23.34
CA SER A 408 -7.21 8.26 -23.93
C SER A 408 -6.22 8.15 -25.09
N ILE A 409 -5.44 7.08 -25.15
CA ILE A 409 -4.49 6.80 -26.24
C ILE A 409 -5.20 6.67 -27.59
N LEU A 410 -6.40 6.09 -27.62
CA LEU A 410 -7.17 5.89 -28.85
C LEU A 410 -7.46 7.19 -29.62
N LYS A 411 -7.55 8.30 -28.90
CA LYS A 411 -7.83 9.63 -29.47
C LYS A 411 -6.58 10.44 -29.75
N ASN A 412 -5.46 10.09 -29.13
CA ASN A 412 -4.24 10.90 -29.11
C ASN A 412 -3.05 10.25 -29.83
N TYR A 413 -3.22 9.07 -30.41
CA TYR A 413 -2.21 8.38 -31.18
C TYR A 413 -2.65 8.20 -32.63
N ASN A 414 -1.83 8.65 -33.58
CA ASN A 414 -2.17 8.62 -35.01
C ASN A 414 -1.59 7.38 -35.73
N GLY A 415 -0.75 6.59 -35.07
CA GLY A 415 -0.20 5.36 -35.60
C GLY A 415 -1.07 4.13 -35.39
N PRO A 416 -0.62 2.94 -35.85
CA PRO A 416 -1.36 1.70 -35.65
C PRO A 416 -1.32 1.25 -34.18
N ILE A 417 -2.49 0.96 -33.60
CA ILE A 417 -2.65 0.48 -32.23
C ILE A 417 -3.03 -0.99 -32.26
N TYR A 418 -2.35 -1.78 -31.44
CA TYR A 418 -2.60 -3.21 -31.23
C TYR A 418 -2.90 -3.47 -29.77
N VAL A 419 -3.91 -4.32 -29.48
CA VAL A 419 -4.29 -4.64 -28.10
C VAL A 419 -3.53 -5.87 -27.59
N ALA A 420 -3.03 -5.79 -26.35
CA ALA A 420 -2.49 -6.93 -25.61
C ALA A 420 -3.45 -7.28 -24.45
N TYR A 421 -3.85 -8.55 -24.36
CA TYR A 421 -4.70 -9.03 -23.28
C TYR A 421 -3.86 -9.58 -22.13
N GLN A 422 -4.17 -9.16 -20.89
CA GLN A 422 -3.42 -9.61 -19.70
C GLN A 422 -4.12 -10.77 -18.98
N ASN A 423 -3.29 -11.64 -18.40
CA ASN A 423 -3.69 -12.60 -17.39
C ASN A 423 -4.00 -11.90 -16.04
N GLY A 424 -4.86 -12.47 -15.22
CA GLY A 424 -5.25 -11.91 -13.92
C GLY A 424 -6.34 -10.83 -13.99
N TYR A 425 -6.94 -10.62 -15.18
CA TYR A 425 -8.11 -9.75 -15.33
C TYR A 425 -9.18 -10.49 -16.15
N GLU A 426 -10.18 -11.03 -15.46
CA GLU A 426 -11.17 -11.96 -16.00
C GLU A 426 -11.82 -11.51 -17.34
N PRO A 427 -12.26 -10.24 -17.52
CA PRO A 427 -12.81 -9.80 -18.79
C PRO A 427 -11.83 -9.90 -19.96
N ALA A 428 -10.53 -9.61 -19.74
CA ALA A 428 -9.50 -9.76 -20.77
C ALA A 428 -9.24 -11.23 -21.10
N GLU A 429 -9.23 -12.11 -20.10
CA GLU A 429 -9.06 -13.56 -20.29
C GLU A 429 -10.20 -14.17 -21.12
N LYS A 430 -11.44 -13.81 -20.80
CA LYS A 430 -12.62 -14.23 -21.57
C LYS A 430 -12.55 -13.75 -23.03
N MET A 431 -12.17 -12.50 -23.24
CA MET A 431 -12.04 -11.91 -24.57
C MET A 431 -10.92 -12.59 -25.35
N ALA A 432 -9.74 -12.73 -24.77
CA ALA A 432 -8.60 -13.43 -25.40
C ALA A 432 -8.96 -14.85 -25.79
N LYS A 433 -9.62 -15.61 -24.92
CA LYS A 433 -10.09 -16.97 -25.21
C LYS A 433 -11.07 -17.00 -26.39
N SER A 434 -11.99 -16.04 -26.48
CA SER A 434 -12.96 -15.97 -27.57
C SER A 434 -12.31 -15.64 -28.93
N LEU A 435 -11.22 -14.90 -28.92
CA LEU A 435 -10.47 -14.48 -30.11
C LEU A 435 -9.32 -15.43 -30.47
N GLY A 436 -8.98 -16.39 -29.62
CA GLY A 436 -7.75 -17.19 -29.76
C GLY A 436 -6.47 -16.38 -29.60
N ALA A 437 -6.55 -15.25 -28.89
CA ALA A 437 -5.45 -14.32 -28.66
C ALA A 437 -4.53 -14.76 -27.53
N THR A 438 -3.30 -14.29 -27.56
CA THR A 438 -2.31 -14.58 -26.53
C THR A 438 -2.58 -13.77 -25.25
N LEU A 439 -2.56 -14.45 -24.08
CA LEU A 439 -2.56 -13.80 -22.77
C LEU A 439 -1.14 -13.52 -22.32
N PHE A 440 -0.91 -12.32 -21.79
CA PHE A 440 0.39 -11.87 -21.32
C PHE A 440 0.39 -11.69 -19.80
N GLU A 441 1.52 -12.05 -19.19
CA GLU A 441 1.74 -11.82 -17.77
C GLU A 441 2.10 -10.35 -17.53
N THR A 442 1.51 -9.76 -16.48
CA THR A 442 1.82 -8.40 -16.05
C THR A 442 2.38 -8.43 -14.64
N GLY A 443 3.54 -7.81 -14.44
CA GLY A 443 4.18 -7.73 -13.13
C GLY A 443 3.99 -6.37 -12.44
N GLY A 444 2.98 -5.60 -12.86
CA GLY A 444 2.66 -4.28 -12.30
C GLY A 444 3.43 -3.12 -12.90
N SER A 445 4.28 -3.35 -13.92
CA SER A 445 4.94 -2.28 -14.66
C SER A 445 4.94 -2.55 -16.16
N VAL A 446 5.06 -1.49 -16.97
CA VAL A 446 5.15 -1.60 -18.42
C VAL A 446 6.35 -2.44 -18.86
N THR A 447 7.47 -2.38 -18.14
CA THR A 447 8.69 -3.18 -18.41
C THR A 447 8.45 -4.68 -18.25
N THR A 448 7.70 -5.09 -17.22
CA THR A 448 7.39 -6.50 -16.97
C THR A 448 6.54 -7.08 -18.09
N THR A 449 5.55 -6.33 -18.55
CA THR A 449 4.69 -6.71 -19.67
C THR A 449 5.49 -6.74 -20.99
N ALA A 450 6.38 -5.77 -21.22
CA ALA A 450 7.25 -5.76 -22.39
C ALA A 450 8.17 -6.99 -22.45
N LEU A 451 8.70 -7.41 -21.29
CA LEU A 451 9.51 -8.63 -21.20
C LEU A 451 8.69 -9.87 -21.56
N ASP A 452 7.49 -10.03 -21.01
CA ASP A 452 6.65 -11.19 -21.28
C ASP A 452 6.25 -11.26 -22.78
N ILE A 453 5.92 -10.12 -23.39
CA ILE A 453 5.66 -10.02 -24.83
C ILE A 453 6.89 -10.44 -25.63
N ALA A 454 8.07 -9.92 -25.33
CA ALA A 454 9.30 -10.25 -26.04
C ALA A 454 9.61 -11.75 -25.96
N ILE A 455 9.41 -12.37 -24.78
CA ILE A 455 9.58 -13.81 -24.57
C ILE A 455 8.58 -14.60 -25.41
N ARG A 456 7.28 -14.31 -25.28
CA ARG A 456 6.21 -15.06 -25.97
C ARG A 456 6.26 -14.88 -27.49
N PHE A 457 6.82 -13.78 -27.96
CA PHE A 457 7.03 -13.53 -29.38
C PHE A 457 8.35 -14.10 -29.91
N GLY A 458 9.12 -14.81 -29.07
CA GLY A 458 10.29 -15.56 -29.49
C GLY A 458 11.51 -14.67 -29.79
N ALA A 459 11.74 -13.64 -28.98
CA ALA A 459 12.98 -12.86 -29.05
C ALA A 459 14.22 -13.76 -28.91
N GLY A 460 15.21 -13.60 -29.78
CA GLY A 460 16.44 -14.40 -29.70
C GLY A 460 17.29 -14.01 -28.49
N LYS A 461 17.37 -12.72 -28.21
CA LYS A 461 17.99 -12.17 -26.99
C LYS A 461 17.18 -10.96 -26.53
N VAL A 462 17.15 -10.75 -25.21
CA VAL A 462 16.59 -9.52 -24.62
C VAL A 462 17.69 -8.70 -24.00
N ILE A 463 17.67 -7.39 -24.24
CA ILE A 463 18.65 -6.45 -23.71
C ILE A 463 17.89 -5.35 -22.96
N PHE A 464 18.21 -5.15 -21.70
CA PHE A 464 17.65 -4.07 -20.88
C PHE A 464 18.50 -2.81 -21.01
N ALA A 465 17.86 -1.70 -21.39
CA ALA A 465 18.43 -0.36 -21.41
C ALA A 465 17.56 0.58 -20.56
N GLY A 466 18.13 1.24 -19.57
CA GLY A 466 17.35 2.11 -18.67
C GLY A 466 16.35 1.36 -17.79
N ILE A 467 16.62 0.07 -17.49
CA ILE A 467 15.83 -0.74 -16.55
C ILE A 467 16.61 -0.84 -15.23
N ASP A 468 16.77 0.29 -14.56
CA ASP A 468 17.61 0.38 -13.37
C ASP A 468 16.97 -0.23 -12.12
N LEU A 469 15.65 -0.18 -11.99
CA LEU A 469 14.86 -0.69 -10.86
C LEU A 469 15.40 -0.29 -9.47
N ALA A 470 16.15 0.79 -9.45
CA ALA A 470 16.75 1.40 -8.27
C ALA A 470 17.09 2.86 -8.60
N TYR A 471 17.35 3.61 -7.57
CA TYR A 471 17.79 4.99 -7.68
C TYR A 471 19.32 5.01 -7.77
N THR A 472 19.83 5.47 -8.90
CA THR A 472 21.27 5.62 -9.17
C THR A 472 21.62 7.11 -9.17
N GLY A 473 22.24 7.61 -8.11
CA GLY A 473 22.51 9.04 -7.92
C GLY A 473 21.29 9.84 -7.42
N GLU A 474 21.24 11.12 -7.76
CA GLU A 474 20.18 12.04 -7.30
C GLU A 474 18.91 12.03 -8.18
N ASN A 475 18.93 11.38 -9.33
CA ASN A 475 17.85 11.42 -10.32
C ASN A 475 17.09 10.10 -10.38
N SER A 476 15.75 10.19 -10.51
CA SER A 476 14.89 9.01 -10.66
C SER A 476 14.69 8.57 -12.12
N HIS A 477 14.97 9.42 -13.10
CA HIS A 477 14.74 9.16 -14.54
C HIS A 477 15.85 9.72 -15.43
N ALA A 478 15.93 9.23 -16.68
CA ALA A 478 16.84 9.68 -17.72
C ALA A 478 16.67 11.17 -18.06
N GLN A 479 17.73 11.83 -18.53
CA GLN A 479 17.77 13.25 -18.95
C GLN A 479 17.28 14.25 -17.91
N GLY A 480 17.40 13.92 -16.59
CA GLY A 480 16.97 14.83 -15.54
C GLY A 480 15.43 14.97 -15.38
N GLU A 481 14.65 14.20 -16.12
CA GLU A 481 13.20 14.09 -15.92
C GLU A 481 12.96 13.17 -14.71
N GLY A 482 12.64 13.75 -13.56
CA GLY A 482 12.34 12.97 -12.35
C GLY A 482 12.52 13.79 -11.09
N ARG A 483 11.97 13.29 -10.00
CA ARG A 483 12.13 13.93 -8.68
C ARG A 483 13.50 13.56 -8.11
N LYS A 484 14.19 14.54 -7.54
CA LYS A 484 15.35 14.28 -6.68
C LYS A 484 14.90 13.49 -5.45
N ILE A 485 15.72 12.53 -5.04
CA ILE A 485 15.48 11.78 -3.82
C ILE A 485 15.93 12.64 -2.65
N GLU A 486 14.98 13.15 -1.88
CA GLU A 486 15.25 14.01 -0.73
C GLU A 486 15.64 13.21 0.53
N SER A 487 15.20 11.95 0.63
CA SER A 487 15.51 11.04 1.74
C SER A 487 15.52 9.58 1.27
N THR A 488 16.34 8.76 1.92
CA THR A 488 16.36 7.29 1.73
C THR A 488 15.43 6.56 2.70
N ASP A 489 14.67 7.29 3.52
CA ASP A 489 13.75 6.70 4.48
C ASP A 489 12.65 5.89 3.78
N GLY A 490 12.40 4.69 4.28
CA GLY A 490 11.42 3.77 3.69
C GLY A 490 11.86 3.08 2.40
N LEU A 491 13.06 3.36 1.88
CA LEU A 491 13.63 2.65 0.73
C LEU A 491 14.30 1.35 1.14
N ARG A 492 14.27 0.36 0.25
CA ARG A 492 14.96 -0.92 0.40
C ARG A 492 16.39 -0.84 -0.12
N LYS A 493 17.32 -1.52 0.56
CA LYS A 493 18.71 -1.69 0.10
C LYS A 493 18.82 -2.96 -0.72
N VAL A 494 19.33 -2.87 -1.94
CA VAL A 494 19.55 -4.01 -2.84
C VAL A 494 20.96 -3.95 -3.43
N LYS A 495 21.47 -5.10 -3.89
CA LYS A 495 22.76 -5.14 -4.60
C LYS A 495 22.66 -4.40 -5.93
N SER A 496 23.71 -3.70 -6.29
CA SER A 496 23.85 -3.10 -7.63
C SER A 496 24.50 -4.09 -8.59
N CYS A 497 24.10 -4.05 -9.87
CA CYS A 497 24.71 -4.85 -10.95
C CYS A 497 26.18 -4.49 -11.22
N LYS A 498 26.65 -3.30 -10.83
CA LYS A 498 28.05 -2.86 -10.89
C LYS A 498 28.82 -3.04 -9.57
N GLY A 499 28.20 -3.70 -8.58
CA GLY A 499 28.74 -3.87 -7.23
C GLY A 499 28.31 -2.77 -6.26
N GLY A 500 28.39 -3.09 -4.95
CA GLY A 500 27.89 -2.20 -3.90
C GLY A 500 26.38 -2.31 -3.66
N ILE A 501 25.82 -1.28 -3.04
CA ILE A 501 24.39 -1.22 -2.62
C ILE A 501 23.75 0.01 -3.27
N VAL A 502 22.52 -0.16 -3.74
CA VAL A 502 21.64 0.92 -4.24
C VAL A 502 20.31 0.87 -3.50
N TYR A 503 19.57 1.98 -3.53
CA TYR A 503 18.26 2.09 -2.90
C TYR A 503 17.15 1.92 -3.92
N THR A 504 16.07 1.26 -3.51
CA THR A 504 14.91 1.01 -4.38
C THR A 504 13.61 1.19 -3.59
N SER A 505 12.54 1.62 -4.27
CA SER A 505 11.20 1.63 -3.68
C SER A 505 10.62 0.22 -3.60
N LYS A 506 9.56 0.03 -2.79
CA LYS A 506 8.83 -1.24 -2.71
C LYS A 506 8.36 -1.71 -4.09
N ASN A 507 7.76 -0.82 -4.87
CA ASN A 507 7.24 -1.14 -6.21
C ASN A 507 8.34 -1.60 -7.17
N LEU A 508 9.45 -0.86 -7.24
CA LEU A 508 10.57 -1.24 -8.11
C LEU A 508 11.19 -2.59 -7.72
N ASP A 509 11.25 -2.90 -6.41
CA ASP A 509 11.74 -4.21 -5.94
C ASP A 509 10.77 -5.35 -6.26
N ILE A 510 9.45 -5.11 -6.20
CA ILE A 510 8.42 -6.06 -6.66
C ILE A 510 8.61 -6.36 -8.16
N TYR A 511 8.81 -5.34 -8.99
CA TYR A 511 9.05 -5.50 -10.43
C TYR A 511 10.33 -6.27 -10.70
N ARG A 512 11.42 -5.97 -9.96
CA ARG A 512 12.69 -6.71 -10.05
C ARG A 512 12.50 -8.20 -9.75
N LYS A 513 11.85 -8.53 -8.65
CA LYS A 513 11.58 -9.93 -8.25
C LYS A 513 10.69 -10.65 -9.26
N TRP A 514 9.72 -9.93 -9.85
CA TRP A 514 8.87 -10.49 -10.89
C TRP A 514 9.70 -10.81 -12.15
N ILE A 515 10.56 -9.90 -12.60
CA ILE A 515 11.46 -10.11 -13.73
C ILE A 515 12.38 -11.31 -13.49
N GLU A 516 13.00 -11.40 -12.32
CA GLU A 516 13.87 -12.52 -11.93
C GLU A 516 13.14 -13.87 -12.03
N ARG A 517 11.93 -13.95 -11.49
CA ARG A 517 11.09 -15.15 -11.55
C ARG A 517 10.67 -15.46 -13.00
N ARG A 518 10.33 -14.45 -13.78
CA ARG A 518 9.91 -14.65 -15.17
C ARG A 518 11.06 -15.17 -16.03
N ILE A 519 12.26 -14.65 -15.88
CA ILE A 519 13.46 -15.12 -16.57
C ILE A 519 13.83 -16.54 -16.12
N SER A 520 13.72 -16.87 -14.84
CA SER A 520 14.09 -18.19 -14.31
C SER A 520 13.23 -19.34 -14.86
N ASN A 521 12.07 -19.04 -15.42
CA ASN A 521 11.19 -20.01 -16.07
C ASN A 521 11.56 -20.29 -17.54
N GLU A 522 12.55 -19.57 -18.10
CA GLU A 522 12.97 -19.70 -19.49
C GLU A 522 14.39 -20.31 -19.54
N GLN A 523 14.53 -21.50 -20.18
CA GLN A 523 15.80 -22.23 -20.18
C GLN A 523 16.80 -21.70 -21.23
N ASP A 524 16.30 -21.22 -22.37
CA ASP A 524 17.13 -20.87 -23.53
C ASP A 524 17.25 -19.35 -23.76
N LEU A 525 16.61 -18.52 -22.93
CA LEU A 525 16.62 -17.07 -23.10
C LEU A 525 17.83 -16.45 -22.42
N VAL A 526 18.60 -15.69 -23.21
CA VAL A 526 19.65 -14.84 -22.67
C VAL A 526 19.15 -13.42 -22.51
N VAL A 527 19.20 -12.91 -21.28
CA VAL A 527 18.84 -11.52 -20.95
C VAL A 527 20.07 -10.76 -20.50
N TYR A 528 20.43 -9.72 -21.23
CA TYR A 528 21.51 -8.81 -20.87
C TYR A 528 20.97 -7.57 -20.14
N ASN A 529 21.71 -7.12 -19.13
CA ASN A 529 21.45 -5.85 -18.45
C ASN A 529 22.63 -4.89 -18.68
N THR A 530 22.35 -3.71 -19.22
CA THR A 530 23.38 -2.68 -19.48
C THR A 530 23.35 -1.55 -18.45
N GLY A 531 22.41 -1.61 -17.49
CA GLY A 531 22.17 -0.56 -16.50
C GLY A 531 23.22 -0.46 -15.40
N ALA A 532 23.03 0.48 -14.50
CA ALA A 532 23.84 0.70 -13.30
C ALA A 532 23.02 0.52 -12.01
N GLY A 533 21.77 0.14 -12.12
CA GLY A 533 20.81 0.02 -11.01
C GLY A 533 20.93 -1.28 -10.22
N ALA A 534 19.77 -1.81 -9.81
CA ALA A 534 19.69 -3.05 -9.05
C ALA A 534 20.19 -4.26 -9.87
N ASP A 535 20.86 -5.18 -9.19
CA ASP A 535 21.18 -6.49 -9.74
C ASP A 535 19.89 -7.29 -9.94
N ILE A 536 19.66 -7.75 -11.17
CA ILE A 536 18.50 -8.55 -11.57
C ILE A 536 18.98 -9.97 -11.81
N LYS A 537 18.65 -10.90 -10.91
CA LYS A 537 19.07 -12.30 -11.02
C LYS A 537 18.56 -12.92 -12.32
N GLY A 538 19.41 -13.69 -12.97
CA GLY A 538 19.12 -14.32 -14.28
C GLY A 538 19.51 -13.44 -15.46
N THR A 539 19.92 -12.19 -15.25
CA THR A 539 20.52 -11.35 -16.30
C THR A 539 22.04 -11.43 -16.27
N VAL A 540 22.65 -11.17 -17.40
CA VAL A 540 24.12 -11.03 -17.55
C VAL A 540 24.43 -9.56 -17.81
N TRP A 541 25.15 -8.92 -16.87
CA TRP A 541 25.58 -7.56 -17.08
C TRP A 541 26.62 -7.47 -18.22
N ARG A 542 26.44 -6.54 -19.15
CA ARG A 542 27.37 -6.24 -20.25
C ARG A 542 27.40 -4.74 -20.52
N SER A 543 28.58 -4.26 -20.93
CA SER A 543 28.67 -2.92 -21.51
C SER A 543 28.05 -2.90 -22.92
N TRP A 544 27.70 -1.71 -23.40
CA TRP A 544 27.19 -1.57 -24.77
C TRP A 544 28.23 -2.00 -25.81
N ASP A 545 29.51 -1.76 -25.55
CA ASP A 545 30.59 -2.23 -26.43
C ASP A 545 30.62 -3.76 -26.54
N ASP A 546 30.45 -4.47 -25.44
CA ASP A 546 30.35 -5.93 -25.47
C ASP A 546 29.09 -6.40 -26.23
N ILE A 547 27.94 -5.76 -26.02
CA ILE A 547 26.68 -6.10 -26.68
C ILE A 547 26.81 -6.03 -28.20
N VAL A 548 27.45 -4.98 -28.73
CA VAL A 548 27.58 -4.80 -30.19
C VAL A 548 28.64 -5.70 -30.82
N GLN A 549 29.63 -6.16 -30.05
CA GLN A 549 30.63 -7.14 -30.51
C GLN A 549 30.07 -8.57 -30.58
N MET A 550 29.07 -8.89 -29.79
CA MET A 550 28.41 -10.20 -29.78
C MET A 550 27.36 -10.38 -30.90
N GLN A 551 27.11 -9.37 -31.69
CA GLN A 551 26.19 -9.33 -32.83
C GLN A 551 26.89 -9.52 -34.14
#